data_52ab134b456fccb15c83c86c1de8f50c
#
_entry.id   52ab134b456fccb15c83c86c1de8f50c
#
_cell.length_a   1.000
_cell.length_b   1.000
_cell.length_c   1.000
_cell.angle_alpha   90.00
_cell.angle_beta   90.00
_cell.angle_gamma   90.00
#
_symmetry.space_group_name_H-M   'P 1'
#
loop_
_entity.id
_entity.type
_entity.pdbx_description
1 polymer ?
#
loop_
_entity_poly.entity_id
_entity_poly.type
_entity_poly.pdbx_seq_one_letter_code
_entity_poly.pdbx_strand_id
1 'polypeptide(L)'
;MSSSSGSGGSGGGYIQTETDKYVAGVDEVARGTFIGPVIAACVVLPHIFPDDKYKQIKDSKKLSEKKRTELAEYIKTIAITYGVGSASVEEIDAINILNATMKAMHRAVDEAYKKHTFDKLLIDGIYFKGYTPPGLDSELLEYECIPKGDMSYLSIAAASIVAKDYHTNLINDMVAKHPELNLYEIKKNKGYGTPKHLAAINNYGITDFHRKTFGICKYK
;
A
#
# COMPACT_ATOMS: atom_id res chain seq x y z
N MET A 1 28.01 -30.91 30.29
CA MET A 1 26.77 -30.39 30.89
C MET A 1 27.00 -28.93 31.28
N SER A 2 26.47 -28.01 30.45
CA SER A 2 26.36 -26.61 30.84
C SER A 2 25.13 -26.05 30.14
N SER A 3 24.10 -25.88 30.94
CA SER A 3 22.81 -25.31 30.57
C SER A 3 22.94 -23.79 30.59
N SER A 4 22.79 -23.15 29.42
CA SER A 4 22.60 -21.71 29.33
C SER A 4 21.12 -21.39 29.16
N SER A 5 20.53 -20.86 30.22
CA SER A 5 19.19 -20.30 30.26
C SER A 5 19.16 -18.98 29.49
N GLY A 6 18.51 -18.96 28.35
CA GLY A 6 18.21 -17.76 27.59
C GLY A 6 16.95 -17.09 28.15
N SER A 7 17.08 -15.89 28.67
CA SER A 7 15.98 -15.02 29.09
C SER A 7 15.20 -14.52 27.89
N GLY A 8 13.90 -14.86 27.83
CA GLY A 8 12.96 -14.37 26.83
C GLY A 8 12.66 -12.88 27.02
N GLY A 9 13.13 -12.06 26.11
CA GLY A 9 12.70 -10.68 25.95
C GLY A 9 11.56 -10.63 24.96
N SER A 10 10.34 -10.34 25.39
CA SER A 10 9.16 -10.09 24.55
C SER A 10 9.22 -8.68 23.95
N GLY A 11 10.11 -8.48 23.00
CA GLY A 11 10.10 -7.33 22.13
C GLY A 11 9.69 -7.81 20.73
N GLY A 12 8.48 -7.49 20.26
CA GLY A 12 8.04 -7.78 18.90
C GLY A 12 8.90 -7.05 17.88
N GLY A 13 10.03 -7.62 17.50
CA GLY A 13 10.88 -7.15 16.41
C GLY A 13 10.34 -7.64 15.07
N TYR A 14 10.53 -6.86 14.01
CA TYR A 14 10.26 -7.31 12.66
C TYR A 14 11.22 -8.45 12.27
N ILE A 15 10.67 -9.37 11.47
CA ILE A 15 11.46 -10.48 10.91
C ILE A 15 12.38 -9.88 9.84
N GLN A 16 13.69 -10.13 9.99
CA GLN A 16 14.68 -9.83 8.95
C GLN A 16 14.70 -11.01 7.97
N THR A 17 14.72 -10.68 6.69
CA THR A 17 14.87 -11.66 5.62
C THR A 17 16.34 -12.08 5.47
N GLU A 18 16.58 -13.20 4.79
CA GLU A 18 17.93 -13.69 4.49
C GLU A 18 18.82 -12.61 3.88
N THR A 19 20.06 -12.50 4.36
CA THR A 19 20.98 -11.38 4.03
C THR A 19 21.50 -11.39 2.59
N ASP A 20 21.32 -12.48 1.86
CA ASP A 20 21.86 -12.65 0.50
C ASP A 20 20.82 -12.37 -0.59
N LYS A 21 19.55 -12.11 -0.24
CA LYS A 21 18.46 -11.88 -1.19
C LYS A 21 17.78 -10.54 -0.93
N TYR A 22 17.44 -9.86 -2.01
CA TYR A 22 16.57 -8.69 -1.92
C TYR A 22 15.10 -9.10 -1.91
N VAL A 23 14.40 -8.74 -0.83
CA VAL A 23 13.00 -9.09 -0.62
C VAL A 23 12.16 -7.81 -0.59
N ALA A 24 11.18 -7.74 -1.50
CA ALA A 24 10.27 -6.63 -1.59
C ALA A 24 9.02 -6.87 -0.74
N GLY A 25 8.60 -5.86 0.03
CA GLY A 25 7.27 -5.83 0.66
C GLY A 25 6.27 -5.12 -0.24
N VAL A 26 5.04 -5.64 -0.31
CA VAL A 26 3.93 -5.06 -1.10
C VAL A 26 2.70 -4.93 -0.24
N ASP A 27 2.07 -3.75 -0.27
CA ASP A 27 0.79 -3.47 0.41
C ASP A 27 -0.08 -2.55 -0.45
N GLU A 28 -1.39 -2.60 -0.22
CA GLU A 28 -2.36 -1.76 -0.89
C GLU A 28 -3.13 -0.84 0.06
N VAL A 29 -3.74 0.21 -0.50
CA VAL A 29 -4.63 1.13 0.19
C VAL A 29 -5.83 1.47 -0.66
N ALA A 30 -6.89 1.94 -0.02
CA ALA A 30 -8.09 2.42 -0.69
C ALA A 30 -8.92 1.33 -1.40
N ARG A 31 -8.83 0.05 -1.02
CA ARG A 31 -9.74 -0.99 -1.56
C ARG A 31 -11.20 -0.71 -1.23
N GLY A 32 -11.49 -0.24 -0.03
CA GLY A 32 -12.85 0.00 0.46
C GLY A 32 -13.36 1.42 0.29
N THR A 33 -12.68 2.29 -0.45
CA THR A 33 -13.16 3.65 -0.71
C THR A 33 -14.23 3.66 -1.80
N PHE A 34 -15.15 4.62 -1.73
CA PHE A 34 -16.20 4.83 -2.73
C PHE A 34 -15.74 5.71 -3.89
N ILE A 35 -14.59 6.37 -3.74
CA ILE A 35 -14.04 7.34 -4.67
C ILE A 35 -12.55 7.12 -4.89
N GLY A 36 -12.08 7.41 -6.09
CA GLY A 36 -10.67 7.37 -6.46
C GLY A 36 -10.11 5.97 -6.73
N PRO A 37 -8.85 5.88 -7.17
CA PRO A 37 -8.18 4.65 -7.52
C PRO A 37 -7.87 3.78 -6.30
N VAL A 38 -7.60 2.49 -6.52
CA VAL A 38 -6.86 1.65 -5.58
C VAL A 38 -5.36 1.83 -5.85
N ILE A 39 -4.57 1.88 -4.79
CA ILE A 39 -3.12 2.16 -4.86
C ILE A 39 -2.37 1.04 -4.16
N ALA A 40 -1.23 0.65 -4.69
CA ALA A 40 -0.28 -0.26 -4.06
C ALA A 40 1.12 0.33 -4.09
N ALA A 41 1.96 -0.08 -3.15
CA ALA A 41 3.39 0.19 -3.17
C ALA A 41 4.19 -1.10 -3.03
N CYS A 42 5.37 -1.10 -3.62
CA CYS A 42 6.38 -2.14 -3.52
C CYS A 42 7.67 -1.48 -3.00
N VAL A 43 8.29 -2.03 -1.95
CA VAL A 43 9.48 -1.44 -1.33
C VAL A 43 10.49 -2.53 -1.00
N VAL A 44 11.75 -2.32 -1.42
CA VAL A 44 12.90 -3.11 -1.02
C VAL A 44 13.76 -2.26 -0.08
N LEU A 45 13.93 -2.70 1.14
CA LEU A 45 14.77 -2.02 2.13
C LEU A 45 16.21 -2.57 2.12
N PRO A 46 17.22 -1.78 2.51
CA PRO A 46 18.58 -2.25 2.64
C PRO A 46 18.73 -3.22 3.82
N HIS A 47 19.71 -4.10 3.76
CA HIS A 47 20.08 -4.98 4.89
C HIS A 47 20.73 -4.22 6.04
N ILE A 48 21.44 -3.14 5.74
CA ILE A 48 22.08 -2.26 6.73
C ILE A 48 21.46 -0.87 6.62
N PHE A 49 20.91 -0.38 7.72
CA PHE A 49 20.26 0.92 7.77
C PHE A 49 21.26 2.03 8.14
N PRO A 50 21.12 3.25 7.58
CA PRO A 50 22.05 4.35 7.85
C PRO A 50 21.93 4.94 9.25
N ASP A 51 20.79 4.78 9.89
CA ASP A 51 20.47 5.33 11.22
C ASP A 51 19.35 4.53 11.90
N ASP A 52 18.95 4.93 13.11
CA ASP A 52 17.90 4.29 13.92
C ASP A 52 16.46 4.73 13.54
N LYS A 53 16.27 5.63 12.59
CA LYS A 53 14.94 6.13 12.21
C LYS A 53 14.07 5.04 11.59
N TYR A 54 14.68 4.03 10.95
CA TYR A 54 13.95 2.87 10.43
C TYR A 54 13.12 2.14 11.50
N LYS A 55 13.53 2.18 12.78
CA LYS A 55 12.78 1.57 13.91
C LYS A 55 11.40 2.20 14.12
N GLN A 56 11.15 3.35 13.50
CA GLN A 56 9.85 4.03 13.51
C GLN A 56 8.93 3.56 12.38
N ILE A 57 9.46 2.80 11.41
CA ILE A 57 8.67 2.13 10.36
C ILE A 57 7.91 0.98 11.02
N LYS A 58 6.66 1.20 11.31
CA LYS A 58 5.77 0.24 11.99
C LYS A 58 4.33 0.59 11.67
N ASP A 59 3.41 -0.15 12.23
CA ASP A 59 1.96 -0.05 12.04
C ASP A 59 1.50 1.34 11.56
N SER A 60 1.34 1.47 10.25
CA SER A 60 1.00 2.73 9.57
C SER A 60 -0.35 3.31 10.00
N LYS A 61 -1.23 2.47 10.59
CA LYS A 61 -2.56 2.86 11.07
C LYS A 61 -2.49 3.70 12.35
N LYS A 62 -1.40 3.56 13.12
CA LYS A 62 -1.17 4.31 14.37
C LYS A 62 -0.40 5.62 14.15
N LEU A 63 0.10 5.87 12.94
CA LEU A 63 0.84 7.07 12.61
C LEU A 63 -0.11 8.24 12.30
N SER A 64 0.21 9.44 12.81
CA SER A 64 -0.42 10.67 12.33
C SER A 64 -0.07 10.92 10.86
N GLU A 65 -0.89 11.69 10.15
CA GLU A 65 -0.64 12.02 8.73
C GLU A 65 0.76 12.65 8.56
N LYS A 66 1.10 13.66 9.37
CA LYS A 66 2.42 14.31 9.37
C LYS A 66 3.56 13.30 9.55
N LYS A 67 3.44 12.39 10.53
CA LYS A 67 4.49 11.39 10.79
C LYS A 67 4.61 10.37 9.67
N ARG A 68 3.49 10.03 9.04
CA ARG A 68 3.46 9.12 7.90
C ARG A 68 4.18 9.73 6.70
N THR A 69 3.93 11.00 6.38
CA THR A 69 4.63 11.72 5.30
C THR A 69 6.13 11.79 5.57
N GLU A 70 6.53 12.15 6.81
CA GLU A 70 7.95 12.18 7.20
C GLU A 70 8.64 10.82 7.03
N LEU A 71 7.95 9.72 7.38
CA LEU A 71 8.50 8.38 7.23
C LEU A 71 8.45 7.90 5.78
N ALA A 72 7.44 8.26 5.00
CA ALA A 72 7.37 7.93 3.58
C ALA A 72 8.57 8.54 2.83
N GLU A 73 8.87 9.81 3.07
CA GLU A 73 10.06 10.44 2.48
C GLU A 73 11.36 9.76 2.93
N TYR A 74 11.49 9.45 4.22
CA TYR A 74 12.64 8.71 4.73
C TYR A 74 12.78 7.33 4.04
N ILE A 75 11.70 6.55 3.94
CA ILE A 75 11.70 5.25 3.25
C ILE A 75 12.17 5.40 1.80
N LYS A 76 11.65 6.38 1.06
CA LYS A 76 12.06 6.64 -0.33
C LYS A 76 13.55 6.98 -0.46
N THR A 77 14.14 7.60 0.57
CA THR A 77 15.56 7.95 0.58
C THR A 77 16.46 6.75 0.83
N ILE A 78 16.05 5.82 1.71
CA ILE A 78 16.90 4.68 2.12
C ILE A 78 16.64 3.40 1.33
N ALA A 79 15.47 3.28 0.68
CA ALA A 79 15.10 2.08 -0.07
C ALA A 79 16.08 1.79 -1.21
N ILE A 80 16.44 0.53 -1.40
CA ILE A 80 17.19 0.06 -2.57
C ILE A 80 16.38 0.37 -3.83
N THR A 81 15.07 0.06 -3.77
CA THR A 81 14.10 0.46 -4.79
C THR A 81 12.72 0.56 -4.18
N TYR A 82 11.87 1.35 -4.83
CA TYR A 82 10.43 1.37 -4.57
C TYR A 82 9.66 1.71 -5.84
N GLY A 83 8.40 1.26 -5.86
CA GLY A 83 7.44 1.59 -6.90
C GLY A 83 6.06 1.83 -6.31
N VAL A 84 5.26 2.66 -6.98
CA VAL A 84 3.85 2.88 -6.66
C VAL A 84 3.03 2.60 -7.91
N GLY A 85 1.99 1.79 -7.76
CA GLY A 85 1.05 1.47 -8.82
C GLY A 85 -0.37 1.79 -8.41
N SER A 86 -1.21 2.07 -9.39
CA SER A 86 -2.64 2.34 -9.16
C SER A 86 -3.49 1.69 -10.23
N ALA A 87 -4.77 1.43 -9.90
CA ALA A 87 -5.80 1.13 -10.88
C ALA A 87 -6.94 2.13 -10.72
N SER A 88 -7.38 2.70 -11.84
CA SER A 88 -8.36 3.79 -11.89
C SER A 88 -9.76 3.34 -11.49
N VAL A 89 -10.67 4.30 -11.34
CA VAL A 89 -12.08 4.03 -11.07
C VAL A 89 -12.71 3.21 -12.20
N GLU A 90 -12.40 3.55 -13.45
CA GLU A 90 -12.89 2.84 -14.64
C GLU A 90 -12.37 1.39 -14.66
N GLU A 91 -11.11 1.17 -14.31
CA GLU A 91 -10.54 -0.17 -14.21
C GLU A 91 -11.22 -0.98 -13.08
N ILE A 92 -11.45 -0.35 -11.92
CA ILE A 92 -12.16 -1.00 -10.80
C ILE A 92 -13.57 -1.42 -11.23
N ASP A 93 -14.29 -0.53 -11.90
CA ASP A 93 -15.66 -0.81 -12.35
C ASP A 93 -15.69 -1.87 -13.46
N ALA A 94 -14.69 -1.93 -14.32
CA ALA A 94 -14.58 -2.89 -15.41
C ALA A 94 -14.19 -4.32 -14.96
N ILE A 95 -13.22 -4.44 -14.03
CA ILE A 95 -12.61 -5.74 -13.69
C ILE A 95 -12.82 -6.16 -12.23
N ASN A 96 -13.57 -5.43 -11.45
CA ASN A 96 -13.79 -5.47 -10.00
C ASN A 96 -12.56 -5.11 -9.15
N ILE A 97 -12.81 -4.83 -7.86
CA ILE A 97 -11.78 -4.35 -6.94
C ILE A 97 -10.66 -5.37 -6.67
N LEU A 98 -10.94 -6.66 -6.67
CA LEU A 98 -9.92 -7.69 -6.44
C LEU A 98 -8.90 -7.68 -7.58
N ASN A 99 -9.37 -7.76 -8.83
CA ASN A 99 -8.50 -7.74 -10.00
C ASN A 99 -7.80 -6.40 -10.19
N ALA A 100 -8.48 -5.29 -9.90
CA ALA A 100 -7.89 -3.96 -9.93
C ALA A 100 -6.77 -3.79 -8.87
N THR A 101 -6.95 -4.38 -7.68
CA THR A 101 -5.90 -4.42 -6.65
C THR A 101 -4.67 -5.18 -7.15
N MET A 102 -4.86 -6.37 -7.76
CA MET A 102 -3.75 -7.13 -8.34
C MET A 102 -3.02 -6.30 -9.42
N LYS A 103 -3.77 -5.62 -10.28
CA LYS A 103 -3.21 -4.75 -11.32
C LYS A 103 -2.39 -3.59 -10.73
N ALA A 104 -2.86 -2.97 -9.65
CA ALA A 104 -2.12 -1.93 -8.93
C ALA A 104 -0.83 -2.50 -8.31
N MET A 105 -0.89 -3.68 -7.68
CA MET A 105 0.29 -4.35 -7.12
C MET A 105 1.31 -4.70 -8.21
N HIS A 106 0.88 -5.28 -9.34
CA HIS A 106 1.77 -5.58 -10.46
C HIS A 106 2.46 -4.32 -11.00
N ARG A 107 1.73 -3.22 -11.16
CA ARG A 107 2.31 -1.92 -11.56
C ARG A 107 3.33 -1.39 -10.55
N ALA A 108 3.07 -1.56 -9.25
CA ALA A 108 4.02 -1.17 -8.21
C ALA A 108 5.30 -2.03 -8.26
N VAL A 109 5.15 -3.34 -8.48
CA VAL A 109 6.27 -4.26 -8.69
C VAL A 109 7.09 -3.87 -9.93
N ASP A 110 6.44 -3.59 -11.07
CA ASP A 110 7.09 -3.13 -12.30
C ASP A 110 7.94 -1.88 -12.08
N GLU A 111 7.37 -0.88 -11.43
CA GLU A 111 8.06 0.39 -11.17
C GLU A 111 9.26 0.22 -10.23
N ALA A 112 9.22 -0.71 -9.29
CA ALA A 112 10.33 -1.04 -8.43
C ALA A 112 11.38 -1.89 -9.18
N TYR A 113 10.95 -2.93 -9.87
CA TYR A 113 11.81 -3.91 -10.54
C TYR A 113 12.63 -3.31 -11.68
N LYS A 114 12.06 -2.36 -12.43
CA LYS A 114 12.78 -1.60 -13.47
C LYS A 114 13.99 -0.84 -12.94
N LYS A 115 13.96 -0.40 -11.68
CA LYS A 115 15.05 0.37 -11.05
C LYS A 115 16.10 -0.53 -10.43
N HIS A 116 15.68 -1.62 -9.82
CA HIS A 116 16.53 -2.63 -9.20
C HIS A 116 15.78 -3.95 -9.07
N THR A 117 16.38 -5.05 -9.54
CA THR A 117 15.82 -6.39 -9.43
C THR A 117 15.84 -6.91 -7.99
N PHE A 118 14.93 -7.80 -7.67
CA PHE A 118 14.84 -8.46 -6.36
C PHE A 118 14.29 -9.88 -6.52
N ASP A 119 14.47 -10.73 -5.51
CA ASP A 119 14.33 -12.18 -5.62
C ASP A 119 12.93 -12.66 -5.20
N LYS A 120 12.28 -11.97 -4.26
CA LYS A 120 11.02 -12.41 -3.66
C LYS A 120 10.10 -11.25 -3.29
N LEU A 121 8.80 -11.52 -3.35
CA LEU A 121 7.74 -10.62 -2.86
C LEU A 121 7.14 -11.13 -1.56
N LEU A 122 6.98 -10.28 -0.57
CA LEU A 122 6.12 -10.47 0.60
C LEU A 122 4.89 -9.57 0.44
N ILE A 123 3.72 -10.20 0.29
CA ILE A 123 2.46 -9.51 0.00
C ILE A 123 1.63 -9.41 1.27
N ASP A 124 1.18 -8.20 1.67
CA ASP A 124 0.19 -8.10 2.73
C ASP A 124 -1.14 -8.72 2.28
N GLY A 125 -1.68 -9.64 3.09
CA GLY A 125 -2.94 -10.31 2.80
C GLY A 125 -2.84 -11.80 2.55
N ILE A 126 -3.90 -12.37 1.95
CA ILE A 126 -4.07 -13.82 1.77
C ILE A 126 -4.11 -14.25 0.30
N TYR A 127 -4.04 -13.29 -0.61
CA TYR A 127 -4.17 -13.59 -2.04
C TYR A 127 -3.32 -12.63 -2.88
N PHE A 128 -2.58 -13.20 -3.80
CA PHE A 128 -1.86 -12.51 -4.87
C PHE A 128 -1.92 -13.35 -6.14
N LYS A 129 -2.10 -12.69 -7.27
CA LYS A 129 -1.98 -13.35 -8.57
C LYS A 129 -0.52 -13.26 -8.99
N GLY A 130 0.15 -14.40 -9.04
CA GLY A 130 1.56 -14.49 -9.44
C GLY A 130 1.87 -13.66 -10.68
N TYR A 131 3.04 -13.08 -10.72
CA TYR A 131 3.45 -12.10 -11.73
C TYR A 131 4.89 -12.30 -12.19
N THR A 132 5.12 -12.10 -13.48
CA THR A 132 6.44 -12.08 -14.10
C THR A 132 6.74 -10.65 -14.52
N PRO A 133 7.69 -9.95 -13.87
CA PRO A 133 8.10 -8.61 -14.31
C PRO A 133 8.72 -8.65 -15.71
N PRO A 134 8.64 -7.56 -16.47
CA PRO A 134 9.36 -7.44 -17.74
C PRO A 134 10.86 -7.67 -17.57
N GLY A 135 11.44 -8.55 -18.40
CA GLY A 135 12.87 -8.90 -18.35
C GLY A 135 13.20 -10.16 -17.55
N LEU A 136 12.21 -10.77 -16.91
CA LEU A 136 12.35 -12.11 -16.34
C LEU A 136 11.79 -13.13 -17.33
N ASP A 137 12.64 -14.02 -17.86
CA ASP A 137 12.27 -14.98 -18.91
C ASP A 137 11.25 -16.02 -18.42
N SER A 138 9.96 -15.67 -18.54
CA SER A 138 8.81 -16.57 -18.30
C SER A 138 8.67 -17.18 -16.90
N GLU A 139 9.58 -16.90 -15.98
CA GLU A 139 9.49 -17.37 -14.58
C GLU A 139 8.67 -16.41 -13.72
N LEU A 140 7.82 -16.99 -12.88
CA LEU A 140 7.13 -16.20 -11.85
C LEU A 140 8.13 -15.75 -10.79
N LEU A 141 8.09 -14.46 -10.44
CA LEU A 141 8.80 -13.98 -9.28
C LEU A 141 8.25 -14.69 -8.02
N GLU A 142 9.16 -15.23 -7.21
CA GLU A 142 8.78 -15.90 -5.96
C GLU A 142 7.95 -14.95 -5.09
N TYR A 143 6.86 -15.43 -4.51
CA TYR A 143 6.04 -14.62 -3.61
C TYR A 143 5.45 -15.42 -2.46
N GLU A 144 5.15 -14.70 -1.38
CA GLU A 144 4.47 -15.23 -0.20
C GLU A 144 3.42 -14.23 0.28
N CYS A 145 2.20 -14.71 0.54
CA CYS A 145 1.13 -13.91 1.11
C CYS A 145 1.16 -14.00 2.64
N ILE A 146 1.27 -12.87 3.31
CA ILE A 146 1.43 -12.76 4.76
C ILE A 146 0.22 -12.01 5.34
N PRO A 147 -0.74 -12.69 5.98
CA PRO A 147 -1.87 -12.01 6.63
C PRO A 147 -1.37 -11.05 7.72
N LYS A 148 -1.73 -9.76 7.60
CA LYS A 148 -1.24 -8.68 8.50
C LYS A 148 0.28 -8.55 8.50
N GLY A 149 0.89 -8.71 7.35
CA GLY A 149 2.33 -8.67 7.17
C GLY A 149 2.95 -7.32 7.55
N ASP A 150 2.17 -6.23 7.47
CA ASP A 150 2.54 -4.89 7.91
C ASP A 150 2.90 -4.81 9.42
N MET A 151 2.50 -5.79 10.20
CA MET A 151 2.85 -5.92 11.64
C MET A 151 4.12 -6.76 11.88
N SER A 152 4.57 -7.55 10.90
CA SER A 152 5.60 -8.57 11.08
C SER A 152 6.83 -8.34 10.20
N TYR A 153 6.66 -7.73 9.01
CA TYR A 153 7.74 -7.52 8.05
C TYR A 153 7.93 -6.03 7.76
N LEU A 154 9.16 -5.57 7.96
CA LEU A 154 9.50 -4.15 7.83
C LEU A 154 9.29 -3.62 6.41
N SER A 155 9.58 -4.43 5.39
CA SER A 155 9.36 -4.06 3.98
C SER A 155 7.87 -3.89 3.66
N ILE A 156 6.98 -4.73 4.20
CA ILE A 156 5.53 -4.58 4.05
C ILE A 156 5.04 -3.33 4.80
N ALA A 157 5.52 -3.09 6.03
CA ALA A 157 5.19 -1.88 6.78
C ALA A 157 5.64 -0.61 6.04
N ALA A 158 6.80 -0.64 5.40
CA ALA A 158 7.30 0.45 4.58
C ALA A 158 6.41 0.68 3.35
N ALA A 159 6.02 -0.38 2.64
CA ALA A 159 5.09 -0.31 1.51
C ALA A 159 3.73 0.28 1.94
N SER A 160 3.20 -0.14 3.08
CA SER A 160 1.97 0.39 3.67
C SER A 160 2.04 1.91 3.92
N ILE A 161 3.16 2.38 4.47
CA ILE A 161 3.39 3.82 4.73
C ILE A 161 3.45 4.60 3.42
N VAL A 162 4.22 4.11 2.44
CA VAL A 162 4.37 4.77 1.12
C VAL A 162 3.03 4.82 0.38
N ALA A 163 2.28 3.71 0.34
CA ALA A 163 0.98 3.66 -0.33
C ALA A 163 -0.03 4.62 0.29
N LYS A 164 -0.11 4.69 1.64
CA LYS A 164 -1.04 5.56 2.36
C LYS A 164 -0.67 7.04 2.26
N ASP A 165 0.62 7.37 2.24
CA ASP A 165 1.09 8.73 1.99
C ASP A 165 0.71 9.17 0.58
N TYR A 166 1.01 8.35 -0.41
CA TYR A 166 0.66 8.62 -1.80
C TYR A 166 -0.86 8.83 -1.97
N HIS A 167 -1.68 7.95 -1.39
CA HIS A 167 -3.14 8.08 -1.42
C HIS A 167 -3.62 9.39 -0.78
N THR A 168 -3.03 9.77 0.36
CA THR A 168 -3.40 11.03 1.05
C THR A 168 -3.11 12.25 0.16
N ASN A 169 -1.94 12.28 -0.47
CA ASN A 169 -1.55 13.37 -1.36
C ASN A 169 -2.46 13.42 -2.61
N LEU A 170 -2.74 12.26 -3.21
CA LEU A 170 -3.66 12.16 -4.35
C LEU A 170 -5.07 12.68 -4.01
N ILE A 171 -5.61 12.33 -2.85
CA ILE A 171 -6.91 12.84 -2.38
C ILE A 171 -6.88 14.35 -2.17
N ASN A 172 -5.81 14.88 -1.59
CA ASN A 172 -5.67 16.32 -1.37
C ASN A 172 -5.61 17.08 -2.70
N ASP A 173 -4.84 16.58 -3.68
CA ASP A 173 -4.73 17.15 -5.02
C ASP A 173 -6.05 17.07 -5.79
N MET A 174 -6.75 15.95 -5.66
CA MET A 174 -8.06 15.77 -6.29
C MET A 174 -9.08 16.78 -5.76
N VAL A 175 -9.16 16.97 -4.44
CA VAL A 175 -10.07 17.96 -3.82
C VAL A 175 -9.64 19.40 -4.17
N ALA A 176 -8.35 19.67 -4.28
CA ALA A 176 -7.87 21.01 -4.68
C ALA A 176 -8.27 21.36 -6.13
N LYS A 177 -8.23 20.37 -7.03
CA LYS A 177 -8.62 20.53 -8.45
C LYS A 177 -10.14 20.50 -8.65
N HIS A 178 -10.87 19.82 -7.78
CA HIS A 178 -12.31 19.57 -7.83
C HIS A 178 -12.98 19.96 -6.51
N PRO A 179 -13.20 21.28 -6.26
CA PRO A 179 -13.74 21.79 -4.99
C PRO A 179 -15.14 21.24 -4.63
N GLU A 180 -15.92 20.79 -5.62
CA GLU A 180 -17.21 20.13 -5.42
C GLU A 180 -17.12 18.87 -4.55
N LEU A 181 -15.96 18.22 -4.52
CA LEU A 181 -15.70 17.04 -3.68
C LEU A 181 -15.71 17.36 -2.16
N ASN A 182 -15.64 18.63 -1.78
CA ASN A 182 -15.82 19.04 -0.39
C ASN A 182 -17.23 18.74 0.13
N LEU A 183 -18.26 18.70 -0.74
CA LEU A 183 -19.63 18.31 -0.38
C LEU A 183 -19.68 16.88 0.20
N TYR A 184 -18.75 16.03 -0.19
CA TYR A 184 -18.63 14.63 0.23
C TYR A 184 -17.64 14.44 1.39
N GLU A 185 -17.05 15.51 1.92
CA GLU A 185 -15.99 15.50 2.94
C GLU A 185 -14.78 14.63 2.58
N ILE A 186 -14.42 14.52 1.28
CA ILE A 186 -13.42 13.57 0.78
C ILE A 186 -12.04 13.79 1.40
N LYS A 187 -11.63 15.03 1.62
CA LYS A 187 -10.37 15.34 2.29
C LYS A 187 -10.28 14.73 3.70
N LYS A 188 -11.41 14.67 4.42
CA LYS A 188 -11.49 14.17 5.80
C LYS A 188 -11.64 12.65 5.84
N ASN A 189 -12.56 12.11 5.06
CA ASN A 189 -12.88 10.68 5.06
C ASN A 189 -11.98 9.85 4.15
N LYS A 190 -11.06 10.50 3.38
CA LYS A 190 -10.14 9.86 2.44
C LYS A 190 -10.84 8.94 1.42
N GLY A 191 -12.09 9.26 1.08
CA GLY A 191 -12.91 8.50 0.13
C GLY A 191 -13.69 7.32 0.73
N TYR A 192 -13.53 7.03 2.02
CA TYR A 192 -14.29 5.96 2.67
C TYR A 192 -15.75 6.33 2.88
N GLY A 193 -16.63 5.30 2.85
CA GLY A 193 -18.09 5.44 2.99
C GLY A 193 -18.53 5.76 4.41
N THR A 194 -18.11 6.90 4.95
CA THR A 194 -18.63 7.42 6.22
C THR A 194 -20.10 7.80 6.09
N PRO A 195 -20.88 7.89 7.20
CA PRO A 195 -22.28 8.31 7.15
C PRO A 195 -22.48 9.64 6.39
N LYS A 196 -21.57 10.59 6.55
CA LYS A 196 -21.62 11.87 5.84
C LYS A 196 -21.36 11.75 4.35
N HIS A 197 -20.40 10.89 3.93
CA HIS A 197 -20.15 10.62 2.53
C HIS A 197 -21.37 9.96 1.87
N LEU A 198 -21.95 8.95 2.53
CA LEU A 198 -23.15 8.28 2.03
C LEU A 198 -24.36 9.22 1.96
N ALA A 199 -24.54 10.09 2.95
CA ALA A 199 -25.58 11.13 2.93
C ALA A 199 -25.36 12.11 1.76
N ALA A 200 -24.12 12.52 1.52
CA ALA A 200 -23.80 13.39 0.38
C ALA A 200 -24.11 12.72 -0.97
N ILE A 201 -23.76 11.45 -1.13
CA ILE A 201 -24.13 10.67 -2.33
C ILE A 201 -25.65 10.63 -2.51
N ASN A 202 -26.43 10.46 -1.45
CA ASN A 202 -27.89 10.49 -1.54
C ASN A 202 -28.45 11.85 -1.96
N ASN A 203 -27.86 12.94 -1.45
CA ASN A 203 -28.35 14.29 -1.68
C ASN A 203 -27.90 14.89 -3.02
N TYR A 204 -26.65 14.62 -3.44
CA TYR A 204 -26.02 15.26 -4.60
C TYR A 204 -25.72 14.28 -5.75
N GLY A 205 -25.97 12.98 -5.57
CA GLY A 205 -25.59 11.96 -6.54
C GLY A 205 -24.12 11.57 -6.44
N ILE A 206 -23.64 10.91 -7.48
CA ILE A 206 -22.22 10.53 -7.65
C ILE A 206 -21.52 11.49 -8.62
N THR A 207 -20.19 11.57 -8.53
CA THR A 207 -19.34 12.25 -9.52
C THR A 207 -18.59 11.19 -10.34
N ASP A 208 -17.86 11.60 -11.37
CA ASP A 208 -17.02 10.69 -12.19
C ASP A 208 -15.87 10.06 -11.39
N PHE A 209 -15.56 10.58 -10.22
CA PHE A 209 -14.57 10.01 -9.33
C PHE A 209 -15.10 8.87 -8.47
N HIS A 210 -16.42 8.66 -8.42
CA HIS A 210 -17.03 7.57 -7.64
C HIS A 210 -17.00 6.25 -8.40
N ARG A 211 -16.79 5.17 -7.65
CA ARG A 211 -16.82 3.80 -8.16
C ARG A 211 -18.27 3.35 -8.34
N LYS A 212 -18.74 3.30 -9.57
CA LYS A 212 -20.14 3.02 -9.93
C LYS A 212 -20.60 1.63 -9.49
N THR A 213 -19.67 0.70 -9.28
CA THR A 213 -19.96 -0.68 -8.82
C THR A 213 -20.01 -0.83 -7.30
N PHE A 214 -19.78 0.24 -6.52
CA PHE A 214 -19.67 0.18 -5.06
C PHE A 214 -20.95 0.61 -4.34
N GLY A 215 -21.42 -0.25 -3.41
CA GLY A 215 -22.49 0.08 -2.46
C GLY A 215 -23.67 0.83 -3.09
N ILE A 216 -23.99 1.99 -2.51
CA ILE A 216 -25.11 2.84 -3.00
C ILE A 216 -24.84 3.52 -4.34
N CYS A 217 -23.57 3.61 -4.78
CA CYS A 217 -23.24 4.21 -6.09
C CYS A 217 -23.87 3.43 -7.26
N LYS A 218 -24.14 2.13 -7.10
CA LYS A 218 -24.81 1.29 -8.12
C LYS A 218 -26.22 1.75 -8.50
N TYR A 219 -26.84 2.57 -7.65
CA TYR A 219 -28.25 2.96 -7.79
C TYR A 219 -28.40 4.47 -8.01
N LYS A 220 -27.33 5.16 -8.40
CA LYS A 220 -27.31 6.63 -8.58
C LYS A 220 -26.95 7.06 -9.99
#